data_bba8c0b9127fe5b28c561e7733c577b0
#
_entry.id   bba8c0b9127fe5b28c561e7733c577b0
#
_cell.length_a   1.000
_cell.length_b   1.000
_cell.length_c   1.000
_cell.angle_alpha   90.00
_cell.angle_beta   90.00
_cell.angle_gamma   90.00
#
_symmetry.space_group_name_H-M   'P 1'
#
loop_
_entity.id
_entity.type
_entity.pdbx_description
1 polymer ?
#
loop_
_entity_poly.entity_id
_entity_poly.type
_entity_poly.pdbx_seq_one_letter_code
_entity_poly.pdbx_strand_id
1 'polypeptide(L)'
;MNRLKELREDHDLYQKDIAKLIHIDQSNYSKYELEKINIPIETLHQLADYYHTSIDYILYRTDCRKAYPKSIVNEKTAQIN
;
A
#
# COMPACT_ATOMS: atom_id res chain seq x y z
N MET A 1 3.73 -1.92 -12.86
CA MET A 1 3.63 -3.16 -12.07
C MET A 1 3.48 -2.85 -10.59
N ASN A 2 2.72 -3.67 -9.87
CA ASN A 2 2.66 -3.57 -8.43
C ASN A 2 2.56 -4.95 -7.79
N ARG A 3 2.81 -5.03 -6.48
CA ARG A 3 2.82 -6.29 -5.74
C ARG A 3 1.53 -6.53 -4.94
N LEU A 4 0.46 -5.83 -5.25
CA LEU A 4 -0.77 -5.94 -4.45
C LEU A 4 -1.32 -7.36 -4.40
N LYS A 5 -1.42 -8.01 -5.54
CA LYS A 5 -1.91 -9.39 -5.60
C LYS A 5 -1.01 -10.33 -4.82
N GLU A 6 0.29 -10.20 -5.00
CA GLU A 6 1.29 -11.03 -4.32
C GLU A 6 1.18 -10.89 -2.79
N LEU A 7 1.13 -9.64 -2.30
CA LEU A 7 1.00 -9.37 -0.88
C LEU A 7 -0.33 -9.89 -0.32
N ARG A 8 -1.39 -9.70 -1.08
CA ARG A 8 -2.72 -10.16 -0.68
C ARG A 8 -2.74 -11.68 -0.55
N GLU A 9 -2.20 -12.37 -1.53
CA GLU A 9 -2.14 -13.85 -1.53
C GLU A 9 -1.24 -14.38 -0.42
N ASP A 10 -0.14 -13.70 -0.15
CA ASP A 10 0.74 -14.06 0.97
C ASP A 10 0.05 -13.98 2.33
N HIS A 11 -0.96 -13.13 2.44
CA HIS A 11 -1.75 -12.98 3.65
C HIS A 11 -3.06 -13.78 3.63
N ASP A 12 -3.22 -14.65 2.64
CA ASP A 12 -4.42 -15.48 2.48
C ASP A 12 -5.71 -14.67 2.44
N LEU A 13 -5.68 -13.51 1.78
CA LEU A 13 -6.83 -12.63 1.68
C LEU A 13 -7.47 -12.70 0.29
N TYR A 14 -8.79 -12.56 0.26
CA TYR A 14 -9.52 -12.32 -0.97
C TYR A 14 -9.53 -10.83 -1.27
N GLN A 15 -9.80 -10.46 -2.54
CA GLN A 15 -9.93 -9.06 -2.91
C GLN A 15 -10.99 -8.34 -2.08
N LYS A 16 -12.11 -9.01 -1.77
CA LYS A 16 -13.17 -8.42 -0.96
C LYS A 16 -12.71 -8.07 0.45
N ASP A 17 -11.78 -8.87 0.99
CA ASP A 17 -11.30 -8.65 2.35
C ASP A 17 -10.46 -7.37 2.44
N ILE A 18 -9.52 -7.22 1.52
CA ILE A 18 -8.67 -6.03 1.53
C ILE A 18 -9.46 -4.78 1.11
N ALA A 19 -10.38 -4.92 0.17
CA ALA A 19 -11.22 -3.80 -0.25
C ALA A 19 -12.04 -3.26 0.91
N LYS A 20 -12.63 -4.16 1.71
CA LYS A 20 -13.36 -3.76 2.90
C LYS A 20 -12.47 -3.05 3.91
N LEU A 21 -11.26 -3.55 4.08
CA LEU A 21 -10.30 -3.02 5.05
C LEU A 21 -9.88 -1.58 4.73
N ILE A 22 -9.72 -1.27 3.45
CA ILE A 22 -9.34 0.08 3.02
C ILE A 22 -10.55 0.91 2.57
N HIS A 23 -11.76 0.41 2.82
CA HIS A 23 -13.02 1.12 2.58
C HIS A 23 -13.24 1.51 1.12
N ILE A 24 -12.94 0.61 0.20
CA ILE A 24 -13.24 0.82 -1.20
C ILE A 24 -14.04 -0.36 -1.74
N ASP A 25 -14.66 -0.11 -2.89
CA ASP A 25 -15.41 -1.13 -3.61
C ASP A 25 -14.47 -2.19 -4.18
N GLN A 26 -14.88 -3.45 -4.12
CA GLN A 26 -14.05 -4.55 -4.61
C GLN A 26 -13.68 -4.40 -6.08
N SER A 27 -14.61 -3.93 -6.91
CA SER A 27 -14.33 -3.76 -8.33
C SER A 27 -13.25 -2.69 -8.56
N ASN A 28 -13.24 -1.62 -7.77
CA ASN A 28 -12.19 -0.61 -7.84
C ASN A 28 -10.86 -1.16 -7.36
N TYR A 29 -10.88 -1.93 -6.27
CA TYR A 29 -9.65 -2.56 -5.79
C TYR A 29 -9.08 -3.50 -6.85
N SER A 30 -9.94 -4.28 -7.51
CA SER A 30 -9.51 -5.17 -8.59
C SER A 30 -8.79 -4.41 -9.69
N LYS A 31 -9.26 -3.21 -10.01
CA LYS A 31 -8.60 -2.35 -11.01
C LYS A 31 -7.23 -1.89 -10.55
N TYR A 32 -7.02 -1.73 -9.25
CA TYR A 32 -5.69 -1.43 -8.72
C TYR A 32 -4.71 -2.59 -8.99
N GLU A 33 -5.11 -3.82 -8.72
CA GLU A 33 -4.26 -4.98 -9.00
C GLU A 33 -3.97 -5.13 -10.49
N LEU A 34 -4.96 -4.80 -11.33
CA LEU A 34 -4.82 -4.88 -12.78
C LEU A 34 -4.15 -3.65 -13.39
N GLU A 35 -3.85 -2.66 -12.57
CA GLU A 35 -3.20 -1.40 -12.99
C GLU A 35 -4.01 -0.64 -14.02
N LYS A 36 -5.33 -0.75 -13.95
CA LYS A 36 -6.24 -0.04 -14.85
C LYS A 36 -6.55 1.36 -14.40
N ILE A 37 -6.38 1.65 -13.11
CA ILE A 37 -6.57 2.98 -12.54
C ILE A 37 -5.43 3.26 -11.57
N ASN A 38 -5.17 4.55 -11.34
CA ASN A 38 -4.14 4.96 -10.40
C ASN A 38 -4.58 4.72 -8.96
N ILE A 39 -3.65 4.32 -8.12
CA ILE A 39 -3.91 4.13 -6.70
C ILE A 39 -3.66 5.46 -5.99
N PRO A 40 -4.65 6.00 -5.27
CA PRO A 40 -4.42 7.22 -4.50
C PRO A 40 -3.28 7.04 -3.48
N ILE A 41 -2.54 8.09 -3.24
CA ILE A 41 -1.41 8.05 -2.31
C ILE A 41 -1.85 7.57 -0.93
N GLU A 42 -2.99 8.05 -0.45
CA GLU A 42 -3.53 7.65 0.85
C GLU A 42 -3.78 6.14 0.92
N THR A 43 -4.30 5.58 -0.16
CA THR A 43 -4.53 4.15 -0.25
C THR A 43 -3.22 3.37 -0.24
N LEU A 44 -2.19 3.88 -0.94
CA LEU A 44 -0.87 3.27 -0.90
C LEU A 44 -0.30 3.25 0.51
N HIS A 45 -0.46 4.32 1.26
CA HIS A 45 -0.03 4.37 2.66
C HIS A 45 -0.77 3.33 3.50
N GLN A 46 -2.08 3.23 3.35
CA GLN A 46 -2.88 2.25 4.08
C GLN A 46 -2.42 0.82 3.79
N LEU A 47 -2.19 0.53 2.52
CA LEU A 47 -1.75 -0.81 2.11
C LEU A 47 -0.34 -1.13 2.62
N ALA A 48 0.57 -0.18 2.54
CA ALA A 48 1.93 -0.35 3.03
C ALA A 48 1.93 -0.59 4.54
N ASP A 49 1.14 0.17 5.28
CA ASP A 49 1.01 0.01 6.73
C ASP A 49 0.42 -1.35 7.09
N TYR A 50 -0.63 -1.74 6.38
CA TYR A 50 -1.29 -3.01 6.65
C TYR A 50 -0.35 -4.19 6.42
N TYR A 51 0.39 -4.17 5.31
CA TYR A 51 1.31 -5.27 4.97
C TYR A 51 2.68 -5.13 5.62
N HIS A 52 2.90 -4.10 6.43
CA HIS A 52 4.19 -3.84 7.09
C HIS A 52 5.33 -3.78 6.08
N THR A 53 5.12 -3.02 5.02
CA THR A 53 6.11 -2.86 3.95
C THR A 53 6.15 -1.40 3.51
N SER A 54 6.95 -1.11 2.51
CA SER A 54 7.05 0.24 1.95
C SER A 54 6.21 0.39 0.69
N ILE A 55 5.85 1.62 0.37
CA ILE A 55 5.22 1.92 -0.91
C ILE A 55 6.16 1.56 -2.05
N ASP A 56 7.46 1.78 -1.87
CA ASP A 56 8.46 1.42 -2.87
C ASP A 56 8.41 -0.07 -3.19
N TYR A 57 8.27 -0.92 -2.18
CA TYR A 57 8.16 -2.36 -2.41
C TYR A 57 6.88 -2.69 -3.19
N ILE A 58 5.76 -2.08 -2.81
CA ILE A 58 4.49 -2.28 -3.50
C ILE A 58 4.61 -1.94 -4.98
N LEU A 59 5.34 -0.88 -5.30
CA LEU A 59 5.47 -0.38 -6.68
C LEU A 59 6.69 -0.92 -7.43
N TYR A 60 7.36 -1.95 -6.92
CA TYR A 60 8.55 -2.55 -7.53
C TYR A 60 9.74 -1.62 -7.65
N ARG A 61 9.85 -0.62 -6.78
CA ARG A 61 11.00 0.26 -6.74
C ARG A 61 12.14 -0.29 -5.90
N THR A 62 11.86 -1.30 -5.11
CA THR A 62 12.86 -2.02 -4.30
C THR A 62 12.41 -3.45 -4.14
N ASP A 63 13.33 -4.36 -3.92
CA ASP A 63 13.03 -5.75 -3.58
C ASP A 63 13.07 -6.00 -2.06
N CYS A 64 13.36 -4.97 -1.28
CA CYS A 64 13.37 -5.08 0.16
C CYS A 64 11.95 -4.94 0.70
N ARG A 65 11.40 -6.05 1.23
CA ARG A 65 10.03 -6.10 1.75
C ARG A 65 9.87 -5.36 3.07
N LYS A 66 10.94 -5.18 3.80
CA LYS A 66 10.89 -4.58 5.12
C LYS A 66 10.46 -3.13 5.03
N ALA A 67 9.54 -2.73 5.92
CA ALA A 67 9.12 -1.35 5.99
C ALA A 67 10.29 -0.44 6.37
N TYR A 68 10.28 0.78 5.84
CA TYR A 68 11.24 1.78 6.25
C TYR A 68 10.92 2.23 7.68
N PRO A 69 11.93 2.68 8.43
CA PRO A 69 11.66 3.29 9.73
C PRO A 69 10.69 4.45 9.57
N LYS A 70 9.81 4.61 10.53
CA LYS A 70 8.88 5.74 10.51
C LYS A 70 9.67 7.03 10.63
N SER A 71 9.18 8.07 9.95
CA SER A 71 9.80 9.38 10.02
C SER A 71 9.78 9.87 11.47
N ILE A 72 10.93 10.36 11.92
CA ILE A 72 11.03 11.00 13.22
C ILE A 72 10.61 12.47 13.15
N VAL A 73 10.46 12.99 11.94
CA VAL A 73 10.04 14.37 11.72
C VAL A 73 8.52 14.43 11.79
N ASN A 74 8.00 15.12 12.77
CA ASN A 74 6.57 15.34 12.90
C ASN A 74 6.21 16.70 12.33
N GLU A 75 4.94 17.09 12.40
CA GLU A 75 4.48 18.36 11.84
C GLU A 75 5.24 19.56 12.38
N LYS A 76 5.58 19.55 13.67
CA LYS A 76 6.30 20.67 14.28
C LYS A 76 7.72 20.76 13.78
N THR A 77 8.40 19.63 13.64
CA THR A 77 9.78 19.62 13.18
C THR A 77 9.89 19.82 11.69
N ALA A 78 8.91 19.37 10.93
CA ALA A 78 8.91 19.57 9.49
C ALA A 78 8.93 21.03 9.09
N GLN A 79 8.45 21.90 9.94
CA GLN A 79 8.42 23.34 9.66
C GLN A 79 9.75 24.03 9.84
N ILE A 80 10.69 23.37 10.45
CA ILE A 80 12.00 23.96 10.75
C ILE A 80 12.90 23.98 9.53
N ASN A 81 12.61 23.17 8.57
CA ASN A 81 13.41 23.10 7.35
C ASN A 81 13.26 24.35 6.46
#